data_334b53b27b5e5ee04535d26b55307dbc
#
_entry.id   334b53b27b5e5ee04535d26b55307dbc
#
_cell.length_a   1.000
_cell.length_b   1.000
_cell.length_c   1.000
_cell.angle_alpha   90.00
_cell.angle_beta   90.00
_cell.angle_gamma   90.00
#
_symmetry.space_group_name_H-M   'P 1'
#
loop_
_entity.id
_entity.type
_entity.pdbx_description
1 polymer ?
#
loop_
_entity_poly.entity_id
_entity_poly.type
_entity_poly.pdbx_seq_one_letter_code
_entity_poly.pdbx_strand_id
1 'polypeptide(L)'
;VFLDGSSSASFVARELVKLKRITGLTNSIESMAFFGDYDIKAYCTGGATLPENRSALVNEIALAAVDRFFADYFFFSAQALLPDGRIFDCYEAEVPLRRRMMQNSAKTVFLCDRTKLSRRSTYYQGNVEEVDCICSDISLRDYFEKTPARPTFLCPSGLSEEEKVRRKENFSAGS
;
A
#
# COMPACT_ATOMS: atom_id res chain seq x y z
N VAL A 1 2.01 -8.44 -8.76
CA VAL A 1 2.03 -7.33 -7.80
C VAL A 1 1.90 -7.84 -6.38
N PHE A 2 2.51 -7.12 -5.42
CA PHE A 2 2.27 -7.32 -3.99
C PHE A 2 1.36 -6.22 -3.46
N LEU A 3 0.47 -6.59 -2.53
CA LEU A 3 -0.40 -5.67 -1.78
C LEU A 3 -0.32 -6.01 -0.30
N ASP A 4 -0.09 -5.01 0.55
CA ASP A 4 -0.15 -5.20 2.00
C ASP A 4 -1.59 -5.26 2.53
N GLY A 5 -1.74 -5.53 3.84
CA GLY A 5 -3.03 -5.62 4.52
C GLY A 5 -3.68 -4.27 4.84
N SER A 6 -3.21 -3.16 4.26
CA SER A 6 -3.75 -1.83 4.53
C SER A 6 -5.03 -1.54 3.75
N SER A 7 -5.90 -0.71 4.31
CA SER A 7 -7.09 -0.22 3.62
C SER A 7 -6.76 0.57 2.34
N SER A 8 -5.63 1.29 2.31
CA SER A 8 -5.19 1.99 1.11
C SER A 8 -4.84 1.02 -0.02
N ALA A 9 -4.18 -0.11 0.29
CA ALA A 9 -3.86 -1.14 -0.70
C ALA A 9 -5.13 -1.85 -1.22
N SER A 10 -6.19 -1.98 -0.41
CA SER A 10 -7.46 -2.54 -0.87
C SER A 10 -8.13 -1.67 -1.95
N PHE A 11 -7.97 -0.35 -1.91
CA PHE A 11 -8.42 0.53 -3.02
C PHE A 11 -7.60 0.29 -4.30
N VAL A 12 -6.29 0.04 -4.17
CA VAL A 12 -5.46 -0.32 -5.34
C VAL A 12 -5.91 -1.65 -5.92
N ALA A 13 -6.26 -2.66 -5.09
CA ALA A 13 -6.81 -3.92 -5.57
C ALA A 13 -8.04 -3.72 -6.49
N ARG A 14 -8.94 -2.80 -6.11
CA ARG A 14 -10.14 -2.47 -6.88
C ARG A 14 -9.84 -1.88 -8.27
N GLU A 15 -8.76 -1.15 -8.41
CA GLU A 15 -8.32 -0.63 -9.71
C GLU A 15 -7.57 -1.70 -10.53
N LEU A 16 -6.77 -2.53 -9.87
CA LEU A 16 -5.98 -3.56 -10.52
C LEU A 16 -6.81 -4.62 -11.24
N VAL A 17 -7.99 -4.99 -10.72
CA VAL A 17 -8.86 -5.99 -11.36
C VAL A 17 -9.31 -5.57 -12.76
N LYS A 18 -9.33 -4.27 -13.07
CA LYS A 18 -9.64 -3.73 -14.40
C LYS A 18 -8.57 -4.08 -15.45
N LEU A 19 -7.35 -4.40 -15.02
CA LEU A 19 -6.23 -4.73 -15.92
C LEU A 19 -6.27 -6.18 -16.42
N LYS A 20 -7.04 -7.07 -15.81
CA LYS A 20 -7.28 -8.48 -16.16
C LYS A 20 -6.05 -9.40 -16.27
N ARG A 21 -4.86 -8.86 -16.55
CA ARG A 21 -3.61 -9.62 -16.75
C ARG A 21 -2.62 -9.34 -15.63
N ILE A 22 -3.05 -9.57 -14.39
CA ILE A 22 -2.19 -9.44 -13.21
C ILE A 22 -2.17 -10.75 -12.42
N THR A 23 -1.13 -10.93 -11.64
CA THR A 23 -1.07 -11.92 -10.58
C THR A 23 -0.78 -11.19 -9.28
N GLY A 24 -1.63 -11.39 -8.27
CA GLY A 24 -1.51 -10.77 -6.96
C GLY A 24 -0.88 -11.68 -5.92
N LEU A 25 -0.11 -11.12 -5.00
CA LEU A 25 0.19 -11.71 -3.69
C LEU A 25 -0.18 -10.70 -2.61
N THR A 26 -0.92 -11.13 -1.62
CA THR A 26 -1.35 -10.26 -0.53
C THR A 26 -1.39 -10.97 0.80
N ASN A 27 -1.14 -10.25 1.88
CA ASN A 27 -1.41 -10.68 3.24
C ASN A 27 -2.78 -10.21 3.76
N SER A 28 -3.62 -9.65 2.89
CA SER A 28 -4.98 -9.24 3.21
C SER A 28 -6.00 -10.30 2.82
N ILE A 29 -6.77 -10.78 3.79
CA ILE A 29 -7.89 -11.70 3.56
C ILE A 29 -8.94 -11.05 2.66
N GLU A 30 -9.24 -9.78 2.89
CA GLU A 30 -10.21 -9.01 2.09
C GLU A 30 -9.76 -8.85 0.64
N SER A 31 -8.51 -8.45 0.42
CA SER A 31 -7.97 -8.30 -0.94
C SER A 31 -7.91 -9.62 -1.67
N MET A 32 -7.61 -10.73 -0.96
CA MET A 32 -7.61 -12.06 -1.53
C MET A 32 -9.02 -12.50 -1.99
N ALA A 33 -10.02 -12.32 -1.13
CA ALA A 33 -11.42 -12.60 -1.47
C ALA A 33 -11.88 -11.76 -2.67
N PHE A 34 -11.58 -10.46 -2.64
CA PHE A 34 -11.92 -9.55 -3.73
C PHE A 34 -11.31 -9.96 -5.08
N PHE A 35 -10.04 -10.36 -5.11
CA PHE A 35 -9.43 -10.87 -6.35
C PHE A 35 -10.13 -12.13 -6.87
N GLY A 36 -10.58 -13.02 -5.96
CA GLY A 36 -11.35 -14.21 -6.33
C GLY A 36 -12.69 -13.88 -6.99
N ASP A 37 -13.39 -12.85 -6.51
CA ASP A 37 -14.67 -12.40 -7.07
C ASP A 37 -14.55 -11.85 -8.52
N TYR A 38 -13.35 -11.43 -8.92
CA TYR A 38 -13.05 -10.88 -10.25
C TYR A 38 -12.20 -11.80 -11.14
N ASP A 39 -12.08 -13.09 -10.79
CA ASP A 39 -11.29 -14.09 -11.53
C ASP A 39 -9.80 -13.68 -11.71
N ILE A 40 -9.25 -12.93 -10.77
CA ILE A 40 -7.83 -12.55 -10.77
C ILE A 40 -7.02 -13.64 -10.06
N LYS A 41 -6.01 -14.16 -10.75
CA LYS A 41 -5.07 -15.08 -10.12
C LYS A 41 -4.34 -14.39 -8.96
N ALA A 42 -4.56 -14.85 -7.74
CA ALA A 42 -3.93 -14.32 -6.56
C ALA A 42 -3.44 -15.41 -5.60
N TYR A 43 -2.46 -15.04 -4.80
CA TYR A 43 -1.92 -15.87 -3.73
C TYR A 43 -2.10 -15.11 -2.41
N CYS A 44 -2.48 -15.84 -1.37
CA CYS A 44 -2.47 -15.33 0.00
C CYS A 44 -1.18 -15.78 0.67
N THR A 45 -0.54 -14.91 1.46
CA THR A 45 0.67 -15.29 2.20
C THR A 45 0.42 -16.40 3.21
N GLY A 46 -0.83 -16.55 3.70
CA GLY A 46 -1.11 -17.34 4.87
C GLY A 46 -0.51 -16.71 6.13
N GLY A 47 -0.46 -17.49 7.21
CA GLY A 47 0.02 -17.02 8.51
C GLY A 47 -1.10 -16.84 9.52
N ALA A 48 -0.84 -16.10 10.60
CA ALA A 48 -1.79 -15.80 11.65
C ALA A 48 -2.40 -14.41 11.48
N THR A 49 -3.66 -14.25 11.85
CA THR A 49 -4.31 -12.93 11.91
C THR A 49 -3.80 -12.13 13.10
N LEU A 50 -3.76 -10.82 12.96
CA LEU A 50 -3.54 -9.90 14.07
C LEU A 50 -4.84 -9.68 14.85
N PRO A 51 -4.84 -9.69 16.19
CA PRO A 51 -6.02 -9.35 16.98
C PRO A 51 -6.57 -7.95 16.65
N GLU A 52 -5.68 -7.00 16.41
CA GLU A 52 -5.98 -5.59 16.12
C GLU A 52 -6.32 -5.33 14.64
N ASN A 53 -5.89 -6.21 13.75
CA ASN A 53 -6.19 -6.17 12.32
C ASN A 53 -6.49 -7.57 11.79
N ARG A 54 -7.72 -8.01 11.96
CA ARG A 54 -8.16 -9.38 11.62
C ARG A 54 -8.09 -9.69 10.12
N SER A 55 -7.96 -8.69 9.28
CA SER A 55 -7.79 -8.87 7.84
C SER A 55 -6.34 -9.12 7.43
N ALA A 56 -5.37 -8.75 8.26
CA ALA A 56 -3.95 -8.90 7.96
C ALA A 56 -3.39 -10.22 8.50
N LEU A 57 -2.65 -10.91 7.64
CA LEU A 57 -1.93 -12.15 7.95
C LEU A 57 -0.45 -11.84 8.11
N VAL A 58 0.14 -12.37 9.18
CA VAL A 58 1.55 -12.11 9.55
C VAL A 58 2.22 -13.39 10.04
N ASN A 59 3.43 -13.30 10.49
CA ASN A 59 4.34 -14.28 11.08
C ASN A 59 5.28 -14.97 10.07
N GLU A 60 6.05 -15.97 10.56
CA GLU A 60 7.04 -16.69 9.77
C GLU A 60 6.46 -17.42 8.54
N ILE A 61 5.20 -17.86 8.62
CA ILE A 61 4.52 -18.50 7.48
C ILE A 61 4.29 -17.48 6.37
N ALA A 62 3.84 -16.27 6.73
CA ALA A 62 3.64 -15.19 5.77
C ALA A 62 4.97 -14.73 5.14
N LEU A 63 6.02 -14.61 5.94
CA LEU A 63 7.36 -14.26 5.46
C LEU A 63 7.89 -15.30 4.47
N ALA A 64 7.81 -16.59 4.82
CA ALA A 64 8.26 -17.68 3.95
C ALA A 64 7.48 -17.77 2.62
N ALA A 65 6.22 -17.35 2.64
CA ALA A 65 5.44 -17.26 1.40
C ALA A 65 5.96 -16.16 0.48
N VAL A 66 6.25 -14.97 1.02
CA VAL A 66 6.79 -13.84 0.23
C VAL A 66 8.11 -14.22 -0.45
N ASP A 67 8.98 -14.99 0.22
CA ASP A 67 10.28 -15.42 -0.31
C ASP A 67 10.20 -16.26 -1.59
N ARG A 68 9.02 -16.80 -1.91
CA ARG A 68 8.79 -17.61 -3.11
C ARG A 68 8.41 -16.80 -4.35
N PHE A 69 8.25 -15.47 -4.19
CA PHE A 69 7.78 -14.60 -5.25
C PHE A 69 8.69 -13.38 -5.42
N PHE A 70 8.70 -12.83 -6.63
CA PHE A 70 9.24 -11.52 -6.93
C PHE A 70 8.18 -10.74 -7.71
N ALA A 71 7.89 -9.51 -7.32
CA ALA A 71 6.85 -8.70 -7.93
C ALA A 71 7.42 -7.51 -8.72
N ASP A 72 6.73 -7.10 -9.78
CA ASP A 72 7.07 -5.85 -10.48
C ASP A 72 6.79 -4.64 -9.60
N TYR A 73 5.72 -4.69 -8.80
CA TYR A 73 5.28 -3.61 -7.92
C TYR A 73 4.83 -4.14 -6.56
N PHE A 74 5.20 -3.41 -5.52
CA PHE A 74 4.63 -3.55 -4.18
C PHE A 74 3.93 -2.26 -3.78
N PHE A 75 2.65 -2.35 -3.43
CA PHE A 75 1.85 -1.25 -2.89
C PHE A 75 1.62 -1.47 -1.41
N PHE A 76 1.98 -0.49 -0.60
CA PHE A 76 1.77 -0.55 0.84
C PHE A 76 1.36 0.81 1.40
N SER A 77 0.82 0.79 2.61
CA SER A 77 0.59 1.98 3.39
C SER A 77 1.12 1.81 4.81
N ALA A 78 1.12 2.90 5.57
CA ALA A 78 1.55 2.90 6.96
C ALA A 78 0.71 3.92 7.75
N GLN A 79 0.90 3.98 9.08
CA GLN A 79 0.10 4.83 9.94
C GLN A 79 0.52 6.30 9.90
N ALA A 80 1.83 6.57 9.74
CA ALA A 80 2.38 7.92 9.82
C ALA A 80 3.57 8.14 8.89
N LEU A 81 3.66 9.36 8.34
CA LEU A 81 4.80 9.90 7.63
C LEU A 81 5.25 11.17 8.34
N LEU A 82 6.54 11.27 8.67
CA LEU A 82 7.12 12.45 9.29
C LEU A 82 7.81 13.36 8.27
N PRO A 83 7.98 14.67 8.58
CA PRO A 83 8.64 15.63 7.67
C PRO A 83 10.09 15.30 7.33
N ASP A 84 10.77 14.53 8.17
CA ASP A 84 12.13 14.01 7.93
C ASP A 84 12.18 12.75 7.03
N GLY A 85 11.02 12.32 6.51
CA GLY A 85 10.89 11.19 5.61
C GLY A 85 10.73 9.83 6.29
N ARG A 86 10.75 9.75 7.61
CA ARG A 86 10.54 8.49 8.33
C ARG A 86 9.09 8.04 8.28
N ILE A 87 8.89 6.75 8.02
CA ILE A 87 7.59 6.08 7.96
C ILE A 87 7.43 5.21 9.21
N PHE A 88 6.28 5.29 9.86
CA PHE A 88 5.96 4.52 11.06
C PHE A 88 4.62 3.80 10.94
N ASP A 89 4.51 2.66 11.60
CA ASP A 89 3.27 1.90 11.69
C ASP A 89 2.86 1.61 13.14
N CYS A 90 1.60 1.22 13.34
CA CYS A 90 1.05 0.86 14.64
C CYS A 90 1.12 -0.65 14.93
N TYR A 91 1.42 -1.48 13.93
CA TYR A 91 1.47 -2.94 14.06
C TYR A 91 2.88 -3.47 13.84
N GLU A 92 3.56 -3.83 14.93
CA GLU A 92 4.94 -4.34 14.88
C GLU A 92 5.08 -5.55 13.96
N ALA A 93 4.13 -6.47 14.03
CA ALA A 93 4.16 -7.72 13.28
C ALA A 93 4.04 -7.55 11.75
N GLU A 94 3.52 -6.41 11.27
CA GLU A 94 3.44 -6.11 9.83
C GLU A 94 4.76 -5.57 9.27
N VAL A 95 5.60 -4.95 10.10
CA VAL A 95 6.85 -4.32 9.65
C VAL A 95 7.81 -5.30 8.96
N PRO A 96 8.13 -6.48 9.53
CA PRO A 96 9.02 -7.44 8.87
C PRO A 96 8.46 -7.92 7.52
N LEU A 97 7.16 -8.14 7.44
CA LEU A 97 6.51 -8.63 6.23
C LEU A 97 6.57 -7.58 5.10
N ARG A 98 6.23 -6.32 5.40
CA ARG A 98 6.34 -5.23 4.41
C ARG A 98 7.79 -5.04 3.95
N ARG A 99 8.77 -5.10 4.86
CA ARG A 99 10.18 -5.02 4.49
C ARG A 99 10.58 -6.15 3.56
N ARG A 100 10.12 -7.37 3.80
CA ARG A 100 10.38 -8.51 2.92
C ARG A 100 9.71 -8.33 1.55
N MET A 101 8.48 -7.81 1.49
CA MET A 101 7.82 -7.49 0.23
C MET A 101 8.55 -6.38 -0.54
N MET A 102 9.09 -5.36 0.14
CA MET A 102 9.93 -4.34 -0.48
C MET A 102 11.19 -4.94 -1.12
N GLN A 103 11.89 -5.82 -0.41
CA GLN A 103 13.10 -6.48 -0.90
C GLN A 103 12.83 -7.40 -2.11
N ASN A 104 11.63 -7.98 -2.17
CA ASN A 104 11.22 -8.92 -3.21
C ASN A 104 10.35 -8.24 -4.30
N SER A 105 10.53 -6.94 -4.51
CA SER A 105 9.82 -6.19 -5.56
C SER A 105 10.76 -5.29 -6.34
N ALA A 106 10.50 -5.13 -7.64
CA ALA A 106 11.27 -4.24 -8.51
C ALA A 106 11.00 -2.77 -8.20
N LYS A 107 9.77 -2.44 -7.82
CA LYS A 107 9.35 -1.07 -7.46
C LYS A 107 8.41 -1.08 -6.27
N THR A 108 8.61 -0.13 -5.36
CA THR A 108 7.81 0.05 -4.16
C THR A 108 7.04 1.36 -4.22
N VAL A 109 5.74 1.29 -4.00
CA VAL A 109 4.81 2.43 -4.00
C VAL A 109 4.21 2.61 -2.61
N PHE A 110 4.51 3.73 -1.98
CA PHE A 110 3.93 4.10 -0.70
C PHE A 110 2.64 4.92 -0.90
N LEU A 111 1.55 4.44 -0.35
CA LEU A 111 0.23 5.06 -0.41
C LEU A 111 0.04 5.93 0.85
N CYS A 112 0.08 7.24 0.68
CA CYS A 112 0.11 8.19 1.79
C CYS A 112 -0.95 9.28 1.61
N ASP A 113 -2.13 9.10 2.19
CA ASP A 113 -3.12 10.18 2.25
C ASP A 113 -2.75 11.23 3.32
N ARG A 114 -3.37 12.42 3.21
CA ARG A 114 -3.12 13.57 4.11
C ARG A 114 -3.29 13.27 5.61
N THR A 115 -4.12 12.29 5.96
CA THR A 115 -4.38 11.97 7.37
C THR A 115 -3.17 11.35 8.06
N LYS A 116 -2.23 10.80 7.30
CA LYS A 116 -1.00 10.19 7.81
C LYS A 116 0.06 11.22 8.22
N LEU A 117 -0.03 12.44 7.69
CA LEU A 117 0.92 13.52 7.94
C LEU A 117 0.81 14.11 9.36
N SER A 118 -0.36 13.97 9.99
CA SER A 118 -0.63 14.52 11.32
C SER A 118 -0.57 13.46 12.43
N ARG A 119 -0.22 12.23 12.08
CA ARG A 119 -0.21 11.11 13.03
C ARG A 119 1.19 10.83 13.54
N ARG A 120 1.24 10.24 14.72
CA ARG A 120 2.42 9.61 15.28
C ARG A 120 2.15 8.11 15.40
N SER A 121 3.17 7.31 15.23
CA SER A 121 3.08 5.87 15.41
C SER A 121 4.38 5.33 15.99
N THR A 122 4.39 4.05 16.36
CA THR A 122 5.39 3.50 17.27
C THR A 122 6.53 2.79 16.54
N TYR A 123 6.18 1.98 15.52
CA TYR A 123 7.13 1.06 14.92
C TYR A 123 7.70 1.62 13.62
N TYR A 124 9.02 1.73 13.56
CA TYR A 124 9.72 2.23 12.37
C TYR A 124 9.62 1.24 11.22
N GLN A 125 8.95 1.68 10.16
CA GLN A 125 8.77 0.90 8.93
C GLN A 125 9.94 1.09 7.96
N GLY A 126 10.43 2.30 7.80
CA GLY A 126 11.47 2.68 6.86
C GLY A 126 11.51 4.18 6.61
N ASN A 127 12.21 4.57 5.54
CA ASN A 127 12.29 5.96 5.09
C ASN A 127 11.78 6.08 3.64
N VAL A 128 11.26 7.25 3.28
CA VAL A 128 10.80 7.53 1.91
C VAL A 128 11.91 7.38 0.87
N GLU A 129 13.17 7.51 1.25
CA GLU A 129 14.32 7.26 0.36
C GLU A 129 14.47 5.76 0.00
N GLU A 130 13.74 4.86 0.66
CA GLU A 130 13.72 3.43 0.37
C GLU A 130 12.61 3.06 -0.64
N VAL A 131 11.70 3.99 -0.98
CA VAL A 131 10.59 3.73 -1.92
C VAL A 131 10.82 4.41 -3.26
N ASP A 132 10.19 3.91 -4.33
CA ASP A 132 10.34 4.44 -5.69
C ASP A 132 9.27 5.49 -6.01
N CYS A 133 8.11 5.41 -5.34
CA CYS A 133 7.00 6.30 -5.58
C CYS A 133 6.19 6.55 -4.30
N ILE A 134 5.74 7.78 -4.13
CA ILE A 134 4.74 8.14 -3.11
C ILE A 134 3.48 8.60 -3.84
N CYS A 135 2.38 7.90 -3.61
CA CYS A 135 1.07 8.27 -4.13
C CYS A 135 0.25 8.92 -3.01
N SER A 136 -0.18 10.17 -3.20
CA SER A 136 -0.91 10.93 -2.19
C SER A 136 -2.10 11.66 -2.79
N ASP A 137 -3.10 11.96 -1.96
CA ASP A 137 -4.26 12.79 -2.31
C ASP A 137 -3.96 14.30 -2.32
N ILE A 138 -2.79 14.69 -1.83
CA ILE A 138 -2.28 16.07 -1.84
C ILE A 138 -0.84 16.13 -2.31
N SER A 139 -0.37 17.33 -2.70
CA SER A 139 1.05 17.55 -2.98
C SER A 139 1.87 17.43 -1.67
N LEU A 140 2.92 16.62 -1.69
CA LEU A 140 3.84 16.45 -0.57
C LEU A 140 5.16 17.19 -0.75
N ARG A 141 5.33 17.98 -1.83
CA ARG A 141 6.61 18.65 -2.14
C ARG A 141 7.09 19.57 -1.03
N ASP A 142 6.16 20.30 -0.41
CA ASP A 142 6.45 21.28 0.63
C ASP A 142 6.30 20.68 2.05
N TYR A 143 6.01 19.39 2.14
CA TYR A 143 5.83 18.69 3.42
C TYR A 143 7.16 18.34 4.08
N PHE A 144 8.17 17.99 3.29
CA PHE A 144 9.44 17.49 3.80
C PHE A 144 10.39 18.62 4.19
N GLU A 145 11.12 18.46 5.30
CA GLU A 145 12.22 19.34 5.71
C GLU A 145 13.30 19.44 4.61
N LYS A 146 13.55 18.32 3.95
CA LYS A 146 14.39 18.21 2.76
C LYS A 146 13.70 17.29 1.77
N THR A 147 13.43 17.80 0.56
CA THR A 147 12.78 17.01 -0.49
C THR A 147 13.55 15.74 -0.76
N PRO A 148 12.92 14.56 -0.60
CA PRO A 148 13.55 13.27 -0.89
C PRO A 148 13.98 13.17 -2.35
N ALA A 149 15.15 12.59 -2.60
CA ALA A 149 15.73 12.50 -3.93
C ALA A 149 15.21 11.31 -4.74
N ARG A 150 14.93 10.18 -4.06
CA ARG A 150 14.57 8.94 -4.75
C ARG A 150 13.12 8.87 -5.21
N PRO A 151 12.10 9.14 -4.36
CA PRO A 151 10.73 8.85 -4.76
C PRO A 151 10.19 9.82 -5.81
N THR A 152 9.48 9.28 -6.78
CA THR A 152 8.57 10.05 -7.63
C THR A 152 7.28 10.36 -6.86
N PHE A 153 6.78 11.59 -6.96
CA PHE A 153 5.53 11.99 -6.30
C PHE A 153 4.37 11.95 -7.30
N LEU A 154 3.36 11.15 -6.99
CA LEU A 154 2.10 11.09 -7.72
C LEU A 154 0.99 11.71 -6.87
N CYS A 155 0.39 12.76 -7.39
CA CYS A 155 -0.73 13.45 -6.77
C CYS A 155 -1.78 13.79 -7.84
N PRO A 156 -3.08 13.69 -7.55
CA PRO A 156 -4.15 14.07 -8.47
C PRO A 156 -4.23 15.57 -8.78
N SER A 157 -3.28 16.38 -8.37
CA SER A 157 -3.22 17.85 -8.52
C SER A 157 -3.09 18.33 -9.97
N GLY A 158 -3.96 17.88 -10.82
CA GLY A 158 -4.17 18.29 -12.21
C GLY A 158 -5.59 18.03 -12.64
N LEU A 159 -6.38 17.39 -11.79
CA LEU A 159 -7.80 17.18 -12.04
C LEU A 159 -8.55 18.45 -11.63
N SER A 160 -9.34 19.01 -12.56
CA SER A 160 -10.31 20.07 -12.24
C SER A 160 -11.27 19.56 -11.15
N GLU A 161 -11.91 20.45 -10.40
CA GLU A 161 -12.93 20.05 -9.41
C GLU A 161 -14.05 19.24 -10.06
N GLU A 162 -14.38 19.51 -11.32
CA GLU A 162 -15.35 18.74 -12.12
C GLU A 162 -14.88 17.30 -12.38
N GLU A 163 -13.60 17.06 -12.65
CA GLU A 163 -13.05 15.73 -12.83
C GLU A 163 -12.99 14.96 -11.51
N LYS A 164 -12.74 15.67 -10.39
CA LYS A 164 -12.79 15.07 -9.03
C LYS A 164 -14.22 14.63 -8.67
N VAL A 165 -15.23 15.44 -9.00
CA VAL A 165 -16.65 15.13 -8.79
C VAL A 165 -17.07 13.94 -9.65
N ARG A 166 -16.75 13.95 -10.94
CA ARG A 166 -17.07 12.87 -11.89
C ARG A 166 -16.47 11.52 -11.49
N ARG A 167 -15.26 11.52 -10.92
CA ARG A 167 -14.64 10.30 -10.38
C ARG A 167 -15.35 9.80 -9.12
N LYS A 168 -15.83 10.69 -8.25
CA LYS A 168 -16.63 10.31 -7.08
C LYS A 168 -17.98 9.71 -7.46
N GLU A 169 -18.67 10.27 -8.44
CA GLU A 169 -19.96 9.79 -8.94
C GLU A 169 -19.85 8.40 -9.61
N ASN A 170 -18.82 8.20 -10.42
CA ASN A 170 -18.54 6.89 -11.02
C ASN A 170 -18.17 5.81 -9.98
N PHE A 171 -17.65 6.21 -8.83
CA PHE A 171 -17.33 5.31 -7.72
C PHE A 171 -18.58 4.91 -6.93
N SER A 172 -19.58 5.81 -6.85
CA SER A 172 -20.85 5.57 -6.14
C SER A 172 -21.88 4.77 -6.99
N ALA A 173 -21.74 4.79 -8.30
CA ALA A 173 -22.67 4.11 -9.23
C ALA A 173 -22.30 2.64 -9.51
N GLY A 174 -21.19 2.15 -8.96
CA GLY A 174 -20.68 0.79 -9.13
C GLY A 174 -20.73 -0.07 -7.86
N SER A 175 -21.52 0.36 -6.86
CA SER A 175 -21.72 -0.36 -5.59
C SER A 175 -23.00 -1.14 -5.60
#